data_22998da6d6acec0df53cef2072058a04
#
_entry.id   22998da6d6acec0df53cef2072058a04
#
_cell.length_a   1.000
_cell.length_b   1.000
_cell.length_c   1.000
_cell.angle_alpha   90.00
_cell.angle_beta   90.00
_cell.angle_gamma   90.00
#
_symmetry.space_group_name_H-M   'P 1'
#
loop_
_entity.id
_entity.type
_entity.pdbx_description
1 polymer ?
#
loop_
_entity_poly.entity_id
_entity_poly.type
_entity_poly.pdbx_seq_one_letter_code
_entity_poly.pdbx_strand_id
1 'polypeptide(L)'
;IPEEQASRAAAQSEAEIMHSDLAALWIELLQWGCQQPDQLTWLDAPPEKHLRAACELLTRLGALDERGNLSATGRRMAQLGGDPRLSAVLCAAGQEADAVASAALLVAILEDPPRSGSPDLRDALHRPQPQWQRRARQWQTRLGVSGGRVDEDRFPALLAAGFGDRLARRRDNGGRYQLANGLGAMLDAQEGLTRYEWLIAPALLQGSATPDARMLLALPIDIDALRQARPELVEVRAEVEWDEEKGTLRALRREQIGALVLKAQPMARPEPEALHEIGRAHV
;
A
#
# COMPACT_ATOMS: atom_id res chain seq x y z
N ILE A 1 39.86 4.80 -1.15
CA ILE A 1 39.19 3.95 -2.16
C ILE A 1 40.27 3.48 -3.09
N PRO A 2 40.46 2.15 -3.32
CA PRO A 2 41.47 1.67 -4.27
C PRO A 2 41.22 2.24 -5.67
N GLU A 3 42.26 2.62 -6.41
CA GLU A 3 42.20 3.21 -7.74
C GLU A 3 41.43 2.34 -8.77
N GLU A 4 41.46 1.01 -8.58
CA GLU A 4 40.70 0.04 -9.40
C GLU A 4 39.16 0.10 -9.14
N GLN A 5 38.72 0.55 -7.99
CA GLN A 5 37.29 0.76 -7.72
C GLN A 5 36.81 2.12 -8.27
N ALA A 6 37.69 3.12 -8.26
CA ALA A 6 37.39 4.44 -8.84
C ALA A 6 37.27 4.38 -10.36
N SER A 7 38.08 3.53 -11.04
CA SER A 7 38.01 3.35 -12.50
C SER A 7 36.78 2.56 -12.96
N ARG A 8 36.09 1.82 -12.09
CA ARG A 8 34.85 1.09 -12.37
C ARG A 8 33.60 1.85 -11.95
N ALA A 9 33.74 2.95 -11.22
CA ALA A 9 32.62 3.82 -10.90
C ALA A 9 32.16 4.50 -12.19
N ALA A 10 30.85 4.46 -12.46
CA ALA A 10 30.26 5.22 -13.56
C ALA A 10 30.65 6.70 -13.39
N ALA A 11 31.07 7.35 -14.48
CA ALA A 11 31.53 8.73 -14.46
C ALA A 11 30.45 9.73 -13.98
N GLN A 12 29.19 9.31 -13.97
CA GLN A 12 28.05 10.02 -13.43
C GLN A 12 27.09 9.01 -12.76
N SER A 13 26.55 9.35 -11.59
CA SER A 13 25.42 8.61 -11.01
C SER A 13 24.20 8.83 -11.90
N GLU A 14 23.45 7.76 -12.18
CA GLU A 14 22.16 7.89 -12.86
C GLU A 14 21.25 8.85 -12.08
N ALA A 15 20.44 9.62 -12.80
CA ALA A 15 19.52 10.56 -12.18
C ALA A 15 18.52 9.83 -11.28
N GLU A 16 18.22 10.39 -10.11
CA GLU A 16 17.31 9.79 -9.11
C GLU A 16 15.92 9.50 -9.69
N ILE A 17 15.43 10.35 -10.60
CA ILE A 17 14.13 10.19 -11.28
C ILE A 17 14.02 8.87 -12.06
N MET A 18 15.14 8.27 -12.46
CA MET A 18 15.17 7.00 -13.20
C MET A 18 14.83 5.78 -12.32
N HIS A 19 14.91 5.91 -10.99
CA HIS A 19 14.79 4.79 -10.04
C HIS A 19 13.81 5.05 -8.89
N SER A 20 13.39 6.31 -8.71
CA SER A 20 12.53 6.72 -7.60
C SER A 20 11.05 6.37 -7.85
N ASP A 21 10.29 6.24 -6.76
CA ASP A 21 8.83 6.28 -6.80
C ASP A 21 8.39 7.71 -7.18
N LEU A 22 7.64 7.82 -8.27
CA LEU A 22 7.23 9.10 -8.83
C LEU A 22 5.85 9.57 -8.35
N ALA A 23 5.20 8.87 -7.41
CA ALA A 23 3.85 9.22 -6.98
C ALA A 23 3.79 10.60 -6.31
N ALA A 24 4.80 10.98 -5.50
CA ALA A 24 4.89 12.30 -4.90
C ALA A 24 5.06 13.40 -5.97
N LEU A 25 5.95 13.19 -6.93
CA LEU A 25 6.13 14.11 -8.05
C LEU A 25 4.85 14.24 -8.88
N TRP A 26 4.20 13.11 -9.18
CA TRP A 26 3.02 13.11 -10.04
C TRP A 26 1.84 13.84 -9.42
N ILE A 27 1.58 13.66 -8.12
CA ILE A 27 0.50 14.38 -7.43
C ILE A 27 0.73 15.90 -7.41
N GLU A 28 1.99 16.34 -7.27
CA GLU A 28 2.36 17.76 -7.33
C GLU A 28 2.18 18.34 -8.72
N LEU A 29 2.60 17.62 -9.77
CA LEU A 29 2.41 18.05 -11.16
C LEU A 29 0.93 18.23 -11.50
N LEU A 30 0.09 17.27 -11.09
CA LEU A 30 -1.37 17.37 -11.26
C LEU A 30 -1.97 18.55 -10.49
N GLN A 31 -1.43 18.88 -9.31
CA GLN A 31 -1.87 20.07 -8.55
C GLN A 31 -1.51 21.38 -9.28
N TRP A 32 -0.40 21.41 -10.00
CA TRP A 32 -0.03 22.55 -10.84
C TRP A 32 -0.79 22.61 -12.17
N GLY A 33 -1.61 21.59 -12.47
CA GLY A 33 -2.38 21.51 -13.71
C GLY A 33 -1.66 20.82 -14.86
N CYS A 34 -0.47 20.25 -14.62
CA CYS A 34 0.26 19.46 -15.60
C CYS A 34 -0.28 18.04 -15.66
N GLN A 35 -1.01 17.72 -16.75
CA GLN A 35 -1.57 16.37 -16.96
C GLN A 35 -0.70 15.51 -17.89
N GLN A 36 0.25 16.10 -18.57
CA GLN A 36 1.12 15.44 -19.56
C GLN A 36 2.57 15.78 -19.24
N PRO A 37 3.35 14.85 -18.67
CA PRO A 37 4.74 15.09 -18.27
C PRO A 37 5.66 15.47 -19.43
N ASP A 38 5.36 15.00 -20.64
CA ASP A 38 6.07 15.28 -21.87
C ASP A 38 5.96 16.75 -22.32
N GLN A 39 5.00 17.52 -21.78
CA GLN A 39 4.92 18.98 -21.99
C GLN A 39 5.98 19.76 -21.20
N LEU A 40 6.64 19.10 -20.23
CA LEU A 40 7.70 19.73 -19.45
C LEU A 40 9.07 19.45 -20.06
N THR A 41 9.97 20.43 -19.93
CA THR A 41 11.37 20.24 -20.31
C THR A 41 12.10 19.60 -19.14
N TRP A 42 12.40 18.31 -19.28
CA TRP A 42 13.17 17.54 -18.31
C TRP A 42 14.66 17.54 -18.62
N LEU A 43 15.48 17.55 -17.58
CA LEU A 43 16.90 17.25 -17.76
C LEU A 43 17.09 15.77 -18.10
N ASP A 44 16.40 14.91 -17.31
CA ASP A 44 16.25 13.48 -17.56
C ASP A 44 14.76 13.15 -17.49
N ALA A 45 14.18 12.64 -18.56
CA ALA A 45 12.74 12.35 -18.61
C ALA A 45 12.38 11.17 -17.71
N PRO A 46 11.29 11.26 -16.92
CA PRO A 46 10.84 10.17 -16.06
C PRO A 46 10.45 8.94 -16.90
N PRO A 47 10.85 7.71 -16.49
CA PRO A 47 10.48 6.50 -17.21
C PRO A 47 8.96 6.29 -17.21
N GLU A 48 8.39 5.98 -18.37
CA GLU A 48 6.93 5.78 -18.53
C GLU A 48 6.39 4.72 -17.55
N LYS A 49 7.14 3.63 -17.34
CA LYS A 49 6.75 2.56 -16.40
C LYS A 49 6.60 3.08 -14.96
N HIS A 50 7.45 4.02 -14.52
CA HIS A 50 7.38 4.60 -13.18
C HIS A 50 6.23 5.59 -13.05
N LEU A 51 5.94 6.37 -14.10
CA LEU A 51 4.76 7.23 -14.14
C LEU A 51 3.48 6.41 -14.10
N ARG A 52 3.41 5.31 -14.85
CA ARG A 52 2.26 4.40 -14.83
C ARG A 52 2.04 3.80 -13.43
N ALA A 53 3.10 3.31 -12.79
CA ALA A 53 3.05 2.81 -11.42
C ALA A 53 2.61 3.89 -10.41
N ALA A 54 3.06 5.14 -10.59
CA ALA A 54 2.62 6.28 -9.79
C ALA A 54 1.13 6.56 -9.96
N CYS A 55 0.62 6.58 -11.20
CA CYS A 55 -0.82 6.73 -11.48
C CYS A 55 -1.65 5.61 -10.85
N GLU A 56 -1.23 4.37 -11.01
CA GLU A 56 -1.90 3.21 -10.41
C GLU A 56 -1.93 3.29 -8.87
N LEU A 57 -0.82 3.69 -8.26
CA LEU A 57 -0.78 3.90 -6.81
C LEU A 57 -1.73 5.02 -6.39
N LEU A 58 -1.67 6.19 -7.01
CA LEU A 58 -2.53 7.32 -6.68
C LEU A 58 -4.02 7.03 -6.90
N THR A 59 -4.35 6.23 -7.91
CA THR A 59 -5.73 5.74 -8.13
C THR A 59 -6.18 4.84 -6.97
N ARG A 60 -5.34 3.87 -6.56
CA ARG A 60 -5.63 3.00 -5.40
C ARG A 60 -5.78 3.77 -4.09
N LEU A 61 -5.02 4.85 -3.92
CA LEU A 61 -5.13 5.74 -2.75
C LEU A 61 -6.37 6.66 -2.80
N GLY A 62 -7.16 6.59 -3.87
CA GLY A 62 -8.30 7.47 -4.09
C GLY A 62 -7.91 8.92 -4.37
N ALA A 63 -6.64 9.17 -4.72
CA ALA A 63 -6.14 10.51 -5.07
C ALA A 63 -6.56 10.94 -6.46
N LEU A 64 -6.81 9.99 -7.37
CA LEU A 64 -7.25 10.26 -8.73
C LEU A 64 -8.69 9.78 -8.95
N ASP A 65 -9.43 10.52 -9.77
CA ASP A 65 -10.73 10.10 -10.30
C ASP A 65 -10.56 9.19 -11.53
N GLU A 66 -11.66 8.69 -12.10
CA GLU A 66 -11.69 7.81 -13.27
C GLU A 66 -11.07 8.45 -14.53
N ARG A 67 -10.96 9.78 -14.56
CA ARG A 67 -10.36 10.55 -15.65
C ARG A 67 -8.88 10.87 -15.41
N GLY A 68 -8.32 10.43 -14.29
CA GLY A 68 -6.93 10.72 -13.91
C GLY A 68 -6.71 12.11 -13.30
N ASN A 69 -7.76 12.86 -12.99
CA ASN A 69 -7.64 14.16 -12.32
C ASN A 69 -7.61 13.98 -10.80
N LEU A 70 -7.09 14.99 -10.09
CA LEU A 70 -7.12 14.99 -8.63
C LEU A 70 -8.55 14.97 -8.10
N SER A 71 -8.87 13.96 -7.31
CA SER A 71 -10.08 13.87 -6.50
C SER A 71 -10.07 14.91 -5.37
N ALA A 72 -11.13 15.01 -4.58
CA ALA A 72 -11.14 15.82 -3.36
C ALA A 72 -10.06 15.33 -2.36
N THR A 73 -9.91 14.02 -2.22
CA THR A 73 -8.87 13.39 -1.40
C THR A 73 -7.49 13.69 -1.95
N GLY A 74 -7.28 13.58 -3.28
CA GLY A 74 -6.01 13.87 -3.94
C GLY A 74 -5.56 15.31 -3.72
N ARG A 75 -6.46 16.29 -3.84
CA ARG A 75 -6.14 17.69 -3.54
C ARG A 75 -5.73 17.90 -2.07
N ARG A 76 -6.38 17.22 -1.14
CA ARG A 76 -6.01 17.26 0.28
C ARG A 76 -4.65 16.60 0.52
N MET A 77 -4.38 15.45 -0.10
CA MET A 77 -3.07 14.78 -0.04
C MET A 77 -1.95 15.67 -0.59
N ALA A 78 -2.17 16.32 -1.74
CA ALA A 78 -1.21 17.24 -2.35
C ALA A 78 -0.92 18.46 -1.43
N GLN A 79 -1.93 19.00 -0.73
CA GLN A 79 -1.75 20.07 0.26
C GLN A 79 -0.93 19.62 1.47
N LEU A 80 -1.06 18.35 1.90
CA LEU A 80 -0.24 17.78 2.97
C LEU A 80 1.20 17.56 2.51
N GLY A 81 1.40 17.27 1.23
CA GLY A 81 2.72 17.01 0.63
C GLY A 81 3.42 15.76 1.16
N GLY A 82 4.63 15.52 0.67
CA GLY A 82 5.43 14.36 1.06
C GLY A 82 4.96 13.04 0.43
N ASP A 83 5.12 11.93 1.15
CA ASP A 83 4.73 10.60 0.66
C ASP A 83 3.20 10.49 0.54
N PRO A 84 2.65 10.20 -0.66
CA PRO A 84 1.21 10.04 -0.87
C PRO A 84 0.56 8.95 0.00
N ARG A 85 1.26 7.88 0.32
CA ARG A 85 0.74 6.82 1.21
C ARG A 85 0.51 7.33 2.62
N LEU A 86 1.46 8.09 3.15
CA LEU A 86 1.34 8.70 4.47
C LEU A 86 0.26 9.78 4.50
N SER A 87 0.17 10.58 3.44
CA SER A 87 -0.90 11.57 3.28
C SER A 87 -2.28 10.91 3.18
N ALA A 88 -2.40 9.72 2.55
CA ALA A 88 -3.65 8.95 2.53
C ALA A 88 -4.04 8.48 3.93
N VAL A 89 -3.09 8.01 4.76
CA VAL A 89 -3.33 7.65 6.18
C VAL A 89 -3.89 8.85 6.95
N LEU A 90 -3.28 10.03 6.80
CA LEU A 90 -3.75 11.26 7.46
C LEU A 90 -5.14 11.69 6.97
N CYS A 91 -5.41 11.60 5.67
CA CYS A 91 -6.71 11.93 5.09
C CYS A 91 -7.83 11.00 5.58
N ALA A 92 -7.53 9.72 5.79
CA ALA A 92 -8.48 8.72 6.27
C ALA A 92 -8.96 8.98 7.70
N ALA A 93 -8.20 9.69 8.52
CA ALA A 93 -8.60 10.07 9.88
C ALA A 93 -9.73 11.11 9.92
N GLY A 94 -10.01 11.80 8.82
CA GLY A 94 -11.05 12.83 8.76
C GLY A 94 -10.77 14.02 9.67
N GLN A 95 -11.73 14.32 10.57
CA GLN A 95 -11.64 15.42 11.54
C GLN A 95 -11.87 14.95 12.99
N GLU A 96 -12.00 13.65 13.20
CA GLU A 96 -12.18 13.10 14.53
C GLU A 96 -10.87 13.11 15.32
N ALA A 97 -10.87 13.67 16.52
CA ALA A 97 -9.65 13.94 17.28
C ALA A 97 -8.83 12.66 17.58
N ASP A 98 -9.49 11.56 17.97
CA ASP A 98 -8.82 10.29 18.28
C ASP A 98 -8.26 9.62 17.02
N ALA A 99 -8.98 9.67 15.90
CA ALA A 99 -8.51 9.17 14.62
C ALA A 99 -7.29 9.98 14.12
N VAL A 100 -7.34 11.31 14.24
CA VAL A 100 -6.23 12.19 13.85
C VAL A 100 -5.03 11.97 14.76
N ALA A 101 -5.21 11.80 16.08
CA ALA A 101 -4.12 11.48 16.99
C ALA A 101 -3.44 10.15 16.62
N SER A 102 -4.24 9.13 16.30
CA SER A 102 -3.78 7.80 15.90
C SER A 102 -3.05 7.83 14.56
N ALA A 103 -3.61 8.48 13.54
CA ALA A 103 -2.99 8.63 12.23
C ALA A 103 -1.68 9.44 12.30
N ALA A 104 -1.67 10.52 13.08
CA ALA A 104 -0.49 11.37 13.25
C ALA A 104 0.67 10.60 13.91
N LEU A 105 0.39 9.73 14.89
CA LEU A 105 1.41 8.89 15.50
C LEU A 105 1.92 7.83 14.52
N LEU A 106 1.03 7.14 13.81
CA LEU A 106 1.41 6.19 12.75
C LEU A 106 2.35 6.82 11.73
N VAL A 107 1.95 7.97 11.19
CA VAL A 107 2.74 8.67 10.17
C VAL A 107 4.08 9.13 10.73
N ALA A 108 4.12 9.65 11.96
CA ALA A 108 5.37 10.07 12.60
C ALA A 108 6.37 8.91 12.76
N ILE A 109 5.88 7.70 13.07
CA ILE A 109 6.72 6.50 13.15
C ILE A 109 7.18 6.05 11.76
N LEU A 110 6.29 6.10 10.76
CA LEU A 110 6.60 5.65 9.40
C LEU A 110 7.52 6.61 8.63
N GLU A 111 7.55 7.91 8.97
CA GLU A 111 8.50 8.88 8.43
C GLU A 111 9.94 8.65 8.93
N ASP A 112 10.10 8.18 10.17
CA ASP A 112 11.40 7.88 10.78
C ASP A 112 11.31 6.54 11.54
N PRO A 113 11.25 5.42 10.80
CA PRO A 113 11.02 4.11 11.40
C PRO A 113 12.19 3.68 12.29
N PRO A 114 11.94 2.82 13.29
CA PRO A 114 13.01 2.31 14.14
C PRO A 114 14.05 1.58 13.29
N ARG A 115 15.33 1.92 13.49
CA ARG A 115 16.45 1.38 12.70
C ARG A 115 16.88 -0.03 13.11
N SER A 116 16.42 -0.49 14.27
CA SER A 116 16.72 -1.81 14.83
C SER A 116 15.60 -2.24 15.75
N GLY A 117 15.47 -3.53 15.99
CA GLY A 117 14.46 -4.10 16.88
C GLY A 117 13.48 -5.00 16.13
N SER A 118 12.37 -5.27 16.78
CA SER A 118 11.28 -6.09 16.25
C SER A 118 10.59 -5.43 15.03
N PRO A 119 10.19 -6.21 14.01
CA PRO A 119 9.35 -5.72 12.94
C PRO A 119 7.90 -5.44 13.38
N ASP A 120 7.54 -5.71 14.62
CA ASP A 120 6.20 -5.47 15.15
C ASP A 120 5.96 -3.98 15.42
N LEU A 121 5.11 -3.36 14.60
CA LEU A 121 4.81 -1.95 14.72
C LEU A 121 4.19 -1.58 16.09
N ARG A 122 3.55 -2.54 16.79
CA ARG A 122 2.99 -2.31 18.13
C ARG A 122 4.04 -1.91 19.15
N ASP A 123 5.27 -2.41 19.03
CA ASP A 123 6.35 -2.04 19.95
C ASP A 123 6.67 -0.54 19.90
N ALA A 124 6.66 0.04 18.68
CA ALA A 124 6.85 1.47 18.49
C ALA A 124 5.62 2.29 18.91
N LEU A 125 4.41 1.76 18.69
CA LEU A 125 3.16 2.42 19.07
C LEU A 125 2.94 2.46 20.59
N HIS A 126 3.22 1.37 21.29
CA HIS A 126 3.08 1.29 22.74
C HIS A 126 4.13 2.13 23.49
N ARG A 127 5.30 2.33 22.89
CA ARG A 127 6.42 3.08 23.50
C ARG A 127 6.97 4.12 22.53
N PRO A 128 6.14 5.11 22.14
CA PRO A 128 6.55 6.08 21.13
C PRO A 128 7.69 6.96 21.68
N GLN A 129 8.73 7.08 20.88
CA GLN A 129 9.88 7.93 21.18
C GLN A 129 9.48 9.41 21.19
N PRO A 130 10.16 10.28 21.95
CA PRO A 130 9.82 11.70 22.04
C PRO A 130 9.80 12.43 20.71
N GLN A 131 10.64 12.02 19.74
CA GLN A 131 10.64 12.61 18.40
C GLN A 131 9.35 12.31 17.63
N TRP A 132 8.84 11.07 17.69
CA TRP A 132 7.57 10.69 17.06
C TRP A 132 6.38 11.42 17.68
N GLN A 133 6.38 11.57 19.02
CA GLN A 133 5.33 12.34 19.70
C GLN A 133 5.35 13.83 19.31
N ARG A 134 6.54 14.44 19.15
CA ARG A 134 6.66 15.81 18.65
C ARG A 134 6.18 15.92 17.22
N ARG A 135 6.56 14.99 16.36
CA ARG A 135 6.16 14.95 14.96
C ARG A 135 4.66 14.73 14.82
N ALA A 136 4.06 13.84 15.60
CA ALA A 136 2.62 13.61 15.64
C ALA A 136 1.85 14.89 15.99
N ARG A 137 2.32 15.67 16.99
CA ARG A 137 1.72 16.96 17.34
C ARG A 137 1.81 17.98 16.19
N GLN A 138 2.91 17.99 15.42
CA GLN A 138 3.02 18.85 14.24
C GLN A 138 1.97 18.47 13.17
N TRP A 139 1.76 17.16 12.95
CA TRP A 139 0.72 16.70 12.03
C TRP A 139 -0.69 17.07 12.51
N GLN A 140 -1.00 16.89 13.80
CA GLN A 140 -2.28 17.33 14.36
C GLN A 140 -2.52 18.84 14.14
N THR A 141 -1.50 19.67 14.42
CA THR A 141 -1.58 21.12 14.17
C THR A 141 -1.82 21.42 12.70
N ARG A 142 -1.12 20.73 11.79
CA ARG A 142 -1.27 20.93 10.33
C ARG A 142 -2.66 20.51 9.83
N LEU A 143 -3.25 19.49 10.45
CA LEU A 143 -4.62 19.06 10.15
C LEU A 143 -5.70 19.94 10.79
N GLY A 144 -5.31 20.89 11.65
CA GLY A 144 -6.22 21.79 12.36
C GLY A 144 -7.01 21.11 13.47
N VAL A 145 -6.55 19.95 13.96
CA VAL A 145 -7.20 19.14 15.01
C VAL A 145 -6.22 18.97 16.16
N SER A 146 -6.62 19.35 17.35
CA SER A 146 -5.82 19.21 18.58
C SER A 146 -6.53 18.34 19.60
N GLY A 147 -5.75 17.73 20.49
CA GLY A 147 -6.27 16.79 21.48
C GLY A 147 -6.46 15.39 20.87
N GLY A 148 -7.36 14.61 21.42
CA GLY A 148 -7.58 13.21 21.07
C GLY A 148 -6.59 12.26 21.72
N ARG A 149 -7.02 11.03 21.88
CA ARG A 149 -6.22 9.92 22.39
C ARG A 149 -5.90 8.97 21.25
N VAL A 150 -4.72 8.37 21.30
CA VAL A 150 -4.36 7.30 20.38
C VAL A 150 -5.23 6.09 20.67
N ASP A 151 -5.90 5.59 19.64
CA ASP A 151 -6.81 4.45 19.67
C ASP A 151 -6.25 3.35 18.75
N GLU A 152 -5.84 2.25 19.37
CA GLU A 152 -5.16 1.14 18.68
C GLU A 152 -6.11 0.40 17.71
N ASP A 153 -7.39 0.36 18.00
CA ASP A 153 -8.38 -0.33 17.16
C ASP A 153 -8.53 0.35 15.79
N ARG A 154 -8.08 1.60 15.65
CA ARG A 154 -8.12 2.37 14.40
C ARG A 154 -6.90 2.10 13.50
N PHE A 155 -5.80 1.60 14.04
CA PHE A 155 -4.57 1.45 13.26
C PHE A 155 -4.73 0.59 12.00
N PRO A 156 -5.41 -0.56 12.02
CA PRO A 156 -5.58 -1.37 10.81
C PRO A 156 -6.28 -0.62 9.68
N ALA A 157 -7.39 0.06 9.98
CA ALA A 157 -8.17 0.81 8.99
C ALA A 157 -7.41 2.03 8.45
N LEU A 158 -6.68 2.74 9.32
CA LEU A 158 -5.85 3.88 8.94
C LEU A 158 -4.68 3.44 8.06
N LEU A 159 -3.95 2.39 8.45
CA LEU A 159 -2.86 1.85 7.65
C LEU A 159 -3.35 1.35 6.29
N ALA A 160 -4.51 0.70 6.24
CA ALA A 160 -5.06 0.19 4.99
C ALA A 160 -5.37 1.29 3.97
N ALA A 161 -5.61 2.53 4.42
CA ALA A 161 -5.78 3.69 3.53
C ALA A 161 -4.55 4.00 2.69
N GLY A 162 -3.34 3.84 3.26
CA GLY A 162 -2.09 4.10 2.55
C GLY A 162 -1.42 2.83 2.02
N PHE A 163 -1.70 1.68 2.61
CA PHE A 163 -0.97 0.44 2.41
C PHE A 163 -1.88 -0.77 2.17
N GLY A 164 -3.10 -0.59 1.67
CA GLY A 164 -4.04 -1.68 1.39
C GLY A 164 -3.48 -2.71 0.41
N ASP A 165 -2.64 -2.29 -0.55
CA ASP A 165 -1.91 -3.15 -1.46
C ASP A 165 -0.81 -4.01 -0.79
N ARG A 166 -0.46 -3.69 0.46
CA ARG A 166 0.51 -4.40 1.30
C ARG A 166 -0.15 -5.18 2.44
N LEU A 167 -1.46 -5.40 2.38
CA LEU A 167 -2.10 -6.46 3.14
C LEU A 167 -1.44 -7.78 2.80
N ALA A 168 -1.14 -8.59 3.82
CA ALA A 168 -0.34 -9.79 3.70
C ALA A 168 -1.06 -10.97 4.33
N ARG A 169 -1.23 -12.06 3.58
CA ARG A 169 -1.74 -13.34 4.07
C ARG A 169 -0.62 -14.36 4.14
N ARG A 170 -0.51 -15.05 5.25
CA ARG A 170 0.49 -16.11 5.45
C ARG A 170 0.29 -17.26 4.46
N ARG A 171 1.38 -17.67 3.81
CA ARG A 171 1.40 -18.78 2.83
C ARG A 171 1.84 -20.11 3.47
N ASP A 172 2.75 -20.01 4.44
CA ASP A 172 3.32 -21.19 5.12
C ASP A 172 3.71 -20.86 6.58
N ASN A 173 4.24 -21.85 7.29
CA ASN A 173 4.74 -21.66 8.65
C ASN A 173 6.19 -21.15 8.71
N GLY A 174 6.83 -20.88 7.56
CA GLY A 174 8.20 -20.40 7.45
C GLY A 174 8.33 -18.87 7.40
N GLY A 175 7.25 -18.14 7.67
CA GLY A 175 7.26 -16.68 7.67
C GLY A 175 7.07 -16.04 6.29
N ARG A 176 6.59 -16.79 5.30
CA ARG A 176 6.27 -16.28 3.97
C ARG A 176 4.82 -15.85 3.86
N TYR A 177 4.62 -14.72 3.18
CA TYR A 177 3.33 -14.07 2.99
C TYR A 177 3.12 -13.73 1.51
N GLN A 178 1.86 -13.72 1.09
CA GLN A 178 1.44 -13.10 -0.16
C GLN A 178 0.84 -11.73 0.14
N LEU A 179 1.25 -10.72 -0.62
CA LEU A 179 0.70 -9.38 -0.52
C LEU A 179 -0.53 -9.23 -1.44
N ALA A 180 -1.39 -8.26 -1.11
CA ALA A 180 -2.55 -7.92 -1.93
C ALA A 180 -2.19 -7.44 -3.34
N ASN A 181 -1.00 -6.88 -3.55
CA ASN A 181 -0.48 -6.55 -4.88
C ASN A 181 0.08 -7.75 -5.67
N GLY A 182 -0.04 -8.99 -5.13
CA GLY A 182 0.42 -10.22 -5.77
C GLY A 182 1.87 -10.60 -5.50
N LEU A 183 2.68 -9.69 -4.94
CA LEU A 183 4.07 -9.97 -4.62
C LEU A 183 4.21 -10.82 -3.35
N GLY A 184 5.38 -11.45 -3.19
CA GLY A 184 5.75 -12.15 -1.97
C GLY A 184 6.41 -11.22 -0.95
N ALA A 185 6.21 -11.54 0.34
CA ALA A 185 6.94 -10.90 1.42
C ALA A 185 7.32 -11.93 2.49
N MET A 186 8.34 -11.60 3.29
CA MET A 186 8.85 -12.53 4.30
C MET A 186 9.23 -11.83 5.60
N LEU A 187 9.07 -12.56 6.69
CA LEU A 187 9.64 -12.31 8.01
C LEU A 187 10.67 -13.40 8.33
N ASP A 188 11.57 -13.11 9.25
CA ASP A 188 12.39 -14.18 9.84
C ASP A 188 11.46 -15.19 10.53
N ALA A 189 11.71 -16.49 10.34
CA ALA A 189 10.86 -17.55 10.88
C ALA A 189 10.73 -17.52 12.42
N GLN A 190 11.69 -16.90 13.11
CA GLN A 190 11.70 -16.78 14.57
C GLN A 190 10.92 -15.55 15.07
N GLU A 191 10.48 -14.66 14.18
CA GLU A 191 9.72 -13.49 14.57
C GLU A 191 8.33 -13.85 15.11
N GLY A 192 7.95 -13.23 16.22
CA GLY A 192 6.65 -13.47 16.85
C GLY A 192 5.45 -13.15 15.97
N LEU A 193 5.63 -12.32 14.93
CA LEU A 193 4.59 -11.97 13.95
C LEU A 193 4.22 -13.15 13.03
N THR A 194 5.07 -14.15 12.85
CA THR A 194 4.82 -15.30 11.96
C THR A 194 3.63 -16.15 12.40
N ARG A 195 3.18 -16.03 13.65
CA ARG A 195 1.97 -16.70 14.15
C ARG A 195 0.67 -16.15 13.60
N TYR A 196 0.66 -14.90 13.11
CA TYR A 196 -0.53 -14.26 12.59
C TYR A 196 -0.77 -14.61 11.12
N GLU A 197 -2.02 -14.95 10.78
CA GLU A 197 -2.39 -15.21 9.39
C GLU A 197 -2.38 -13.95 8.56
N TRP A 198 -2.83 -12.83 9.15
CA TRP A 198 -3.00 -11.57 8.45
C TRP A 198 -2.16 -10.45 9.08
N LEU A 199 -1.44 -9.76 8.22
CA LEU A 199 -0.62 -8.60 8.56
C LEU A 199 -0.90 -7.46 7.58
N ILE A 200 -0.54 -6.24 7.96
CA ILE A 200 -0.31 -5.14 7.03
C ILE A 200 1.13 -4.67 7.18
N ALA A 201 1.87 -4.56 6.07
CA ALA A 201 3.31 -4.32 6.07
C ALA A 201 3.65 -2.95 5.46
N PRO A 202 3.57 -1.83 6.22
CA PRO A 202 3.85 -0.50 5.69
C PRO A 202 5.30 -0.31 5.24
N ALA A 203 6.27 -1.01 5.84
CA ALA A 203 7.67 -0.91 5.46
C ALA A 203 8.20 -2.24 4.94
N LEU A 204 8.63 -2.23 3.68
CA LEU A 204 9.19 -3.37 2.95
C LEU A 204 10.56 -3.01 2.40
N LEU A 205 11.48 -3.96 2.40
CA LEU A 205 12.78 -3.86 1.75
C LEU A 205 12.86 -4.92 0.65
N GLN A 206 12.95 -4.47 -0.60
CA GLN A 206 13.18 -5.38 -1.73
C GLN A 206 14.65 -5.73 -1.77
N GLY A 207 14.96 -7.01 -1.64
CA GLY A 207 16.31 -7.54 -1.82
C GLY A 207 16.60 -7.90 -3.27
N SER A 208 17.87 -7.92 -3.65
CA SER A 208 18.30 -8.42 -4.96
C SER A 208 18.39 -9.95 -5.03
N ALA A 209 18.49 -10.61 -3.87
CA ALA A 209 18.76 -12.05 -3.78
C ALA A 209 17.48 -12.93 -3.74
N THR A 210 16.34 -12.38 -3.38
CA THR A 210 15.06 -13.11 -3.27
C THR A 210 13.94 -12.34 -3.92
N PRO A 211 12.95 -13.04 -4.54
CA PRO A 211 11.77 -12.38 -5.10
C PRO A 211 10.86 -11.79 -4.00
N ASP A 212 10.93 -12.33 -2.77
CA ASP A 212 10.10 -11.90 -1.65
C ASP A 212 10.75 -10.71 -0.94
N ALA A 213 9.98 -9.64 -0.72
CA ALA A 213 10.42 -8.46 0.02
C ALA A 213 10.51 -8.78 1.53
N ARG A 214 11.54 -8.29 2.21
CA ARG A 214 11.63 -8.40 3.67
C ARG A 214 10.70 -7.37 4.33
N MET A 215 9.85 -7.81 5.24
CA MET A 215 9.05 -6.92 6.08
C MET A 215 9.94 -6.28 7.14
N LEU A 216 10.04 -4.95 7.12
CA LEU A 216 10.76 -4.17 8.13
C LEU A 216 9.84 -3.73 9.27
N LEU A 217 8.58 -3.44 8.95
CA LEU A 217 7.51 -3.18 9.92
C LEU A 217 6.23 -3.85 9.43
N ALA A 218 5.49 -4.45 10.36
CA ALA A 218 4.17 -5.03 10.11
C ALA A 218 3.29 -4.93 11.35
N LEU A 219 1.98 -4.86 11.12
CA LEU A 219 0.95 -4.85 12.15
C LEU A 219 0.03 -6.06 11.95
N PRO A 220 -0.21 -6.89 12.97
CA PRO A 220 -1.25 -7.92 12.93
C PRO A 220 -2.63 -7.28 12.83
N ILE A 221 -3.48 -7.90 12.02
CA ILE A 221 -4.84 -7.41 11.81
C ILE A 221 -5.87 -8.53 11.93
N ASP A 222 -7.07 -8.14 12.31
CA ASP A 222 -8.28 -8.94 12.13
C ASP A 222 -8.88 -8.56 10.77
N ILE A 223 -8.91 -9.53 9.84
CA ILE A 223 -9.37 -9.28 8.48
C ILE A 223 -10.88 -9.01 8.42
N ASP A 224 -11.67 -9.62 9.30
CA ASP A 224 -13.12 -9.40 9.31
C ASP A 224 -13.46 -8.03 9.87
N ALA A 225 -12.78 -7.57 10.93
CA ALA A 225 -12.89 -6.20 11.43
C ALA A 225 -12.46 -5.18 10.36
N LEU A 226 -11.36 -5.44 9.65
CA LEU A 226 -10.89 -4.57 8.57
C LEU A 226 -11.90 -4.47 7.43
N ARG A 227 -12.51 -5.59 7.01
CA ARG A 227 -13.54 -5.62 5.96
C ARG A 227 -14.78 -4.78 6.34
N GLN A 228 -15.13 -4.76 7.61
CA GLN A 228 -16.25 -3.93 8.11
C GLN A 228 -15.88 -2.45 8.12
N ALA A 229 -14.66 -2.12 8.54
CA ALA A 229 -14.18 -0.74 8.62
C ALA A 229 -13.86 -0.14 7.23
N ARG A 230 -13.45 -0.96 6.26
CA ARG A 230 -12.99 -0.57 4.92
C ARG A 230 -13.59 -1.47 3.84
N PRO A 231 -14.93 -1.46 3.67
CA PRO A 231 -15.60 -2.34 2.70
C PRO A 231 -15.18 -2.09 1.25
N GLU A 232 -14.72 -0.88 0.92
CA GLU A 232 -14.24 -0.50 -0.42
C GLU A 232 -12.94 -1.21 -0.83
N LEU A 233 -12.22 -1.83 0.09
CA LEU A 233 -11.06 -2.66 -0.24
C LEU A 233 -11.44 -4.02 -0.82
N VAL A 234 -12.69 -4.46 -0.57
CA VAL A 234 -13.15 -5.79 -0.96
C VAL A 234 -13.80 -5.72 -2.33
N GLU A 235 -13.21 -6.42 -3.26
CA GLU A 235 -13.80 -6.65 -4.58
C GLU A 235 -14.57 -7.96 -4.60
N VAL A 236 -15.75 -7.95 -5.20
CA VAL A 236 -16.56 -9.15 -5.45
C VAL A 236 -16.51 -9.44 -6.94
N ARG A 237 -15.94 -10.59 -7.31
CA ARG A 237 -15.86 -11.03 -8.70
C ARG A 237 -16.59 -12.35 -8.88
N ALA A 238 -17.34 -12.46 -9.97
CA ALA A 238 -17.85 -13.71 -10.46
C ALA A 238 -16.84 -14.28 -11.47
N GLU A 239 -16.30 -15.46 -11.19
CA GLU A 239 -15.38 -16.15 -12.08
C GLU A 239 -16.00 -17.48 -12.51
N VAL A 240 -15.75 -17.86 -13.75
CA VAL A 240 -16.15 -19.18 -14.27
C VAL A 240 -14.87 -19.92 -14.63
N GLU A 241 -14.64 -21.03 -13.94
CA GLU A 241 -13.49 -21.91 -14.16
C GLU A 241 -13.95 -23.22 -14.80
N TRP A 242 -13.12 -23.79 -15.67
CA TRP A 242 -13.32 -25.14 -16.17
C TRP A 242 -12.80 -26.15 -15.13
N ASP A 243 -13.69 -26.99 -14.61
CA ASP A 243 -13.32 -28.08 -13.72
C ASP A 243 -12.89 -29.29 -14.59
N GLU A 244 -11.58 -29.50 -14.72
CA GLU A 244 -11.02 -30.56 -15.57
C GLU A 244 -11.42 -31.97 -15.08
N GLU A 245 -11.58 -32.16 -13.75
CA GLU A 245 -11.94 -33.46 -13.18
C GLU A 245 -13.40 -33.82 -13.48
N LYS A 246 -14.29 -32.85 -13.54
CA LYS A 246 -15.73 -33.05 -13.74
C LYS A 246 -16.19 -32.74 -15.17
N GLY A 247 -15.31 -32.13 -16.00
CA GLY A 247 -15.66 -31.72 -17.34
C GLY A 247 -16.83 -30.71 -17.39
N THR A 248 -16.94 -29.85 -16.37
CA THR A 248 -18.05 -28.90 -16.23
C THR A 248 -17.55 -27.49 -15.89
N LEU A 249 -18.32 -26.48 -16.29
CA LEU A 249 -18.08 -25.10 -15.86
C LEU A 249 -18.50 -24.94 -14.40
N ARG A 250 -17.58 -24.40 -13.59
CA ARG A 250 -17.82 -24.07 -12.20
C ARG A 250 -17.83 -22.54 -12.07
N ALA A 251 -18.97 -21.99 -11.69
CA ALA A 251 -19.09 -20.59 -11.38
C ALA A 251 -18.79 -20.36 -9.90
N LEU A 252 -17.88 -19.42 -9.62
CA LEU A 252 -17.46 -19.05 -8.27
C LEU A 252 -17.66 -17.55 -8.07
N ARG A 253 -18.21 -17.17 -6.93
CA ARG A 253 -18.20 -15.79 -6.43
C ARG A 253 -17.03 -15.66 -5.47
N ARG A 254 -16.05 -14.84 -5.83
CA ARG A 254 -14.88 -14.56 -5.00
C ARG A 254 -14.98 -13.19 -4.38
N GLU A 255 -14.78 -13.14 -3.06
CA GLU A 255 -14.49 -11.89 -2.36
C GLU A 255 -12.97 -11.83 -2.18
N GLN A 256 -12.34 -10.73 -2.61
CA GLN A 256 -10.89 -10.59 -2.60
C GLN A 256 -10.46 -9.16 -2.30
N ILE A 257 -9.22 -9.02 -1.80
CA ILE A 257 -8.52 -7.75 -1.70
C ILE A 257 -7.27 -7.87 -2.58
N GLY A 258 -7.29 -7.25 -3.76
CA GLY A 258 -6.26 -7.47 -4.76
C GLY A 258 -6.09 -8.95 -5.10
N ALA A 259 -4.88 -9.51 -4.92
CA ALA A 259 -4.58 -10.92 -5.17
C ALA A 259 -4.99 -11.87 -4.02
N LEU A 260 -5.49 -11.35 -2.90
CA LEU A 260 -5.82 -12.15 -1.72
C LEU A 260 -7.28 -12.56 -1.73
N VAL A 261 -7.56 -13.83 -1.98
CA VAL A 261 -8.92 -14.39 -1.90
C VAL A 261 -9.31 -14.57 -0.44
N LEU A 262 -10.36 -13.86 0.00
CA LEU A 262 -10.92 -13.97 1.34
C LEU A 262 -11.94 -15.10 1.43
N LYS A 263 -12.80 -15.19 0.42
CA LYS A 263 -13.88 -16.17 0.37
C LYS A 263 -14.18 -16.55 -1.08
N ALA A 264 -14.40 -17.83 -1.32
CA ALA A 264 -14.90 -18.34 -2.60
C ALA A 264 -16.15 -19.17 -2.36
N GLN A 265 -17.23 -18.87 -3.06
CA GLN A 265 -18.51 -19.56 -2.93
C GLN A 265 -18.98 -20.07 -4.31
N PRO A 266 -19.42 -21.32 -4.42
CA PRO A 266 -20.05 -21.81 -5.64
C PRO A 266 -21.33 -21.02 -5.95
N MET A 267 -21.53 -20.67 -7.21
CA MET A 267 -22.75 -20.08 -7.72
C MET A 267 -23.57 -21.12 -8.45
N ALA A 268 -24.87 -21.14 -8.20
CA ALA A 268 -25.78 -22.09 -8.86
C ALA A 268 -25.96 -21.80 -10.35
N ARG A 269 -25.79 -20.55 -10.78
CA ARG A 269 -25.80 -20.13 -12.20
C ARG A 269 -24.77 -19.02 -12.39
N PRO A 270 -23.94 -19.10 -13.46
CA PRO A 270 -23.04 -18.00 -13.82
C PRO A 270 -23.86 -16.77 -14.24
N GLU A 271 -23.42 -15.60 -13.86
CA GLU A 271 -24.00 -14.34 -14.36
C GLU A 271 -23.70 -14.22 -15.86
N PRO A 272 -24.61 -13.64 -16.67
CA PRO A 272 -24.45 -13.54 -18.13
C PRO A 272 -23.15 -12.83 -18.55
N GLU A 273 -22.69 -11.88 -17.75
CA GLU A 273 -21.46 -11.12 -18.01
C GLU A 273 -20.18 -11.99 -17.87
N ALA A 274 -20.14 -12.91 -16.92
CA ALA A 274 -19.02 -13.83 -16.72
C ALA A 274 -18.89 -14.86 -17.86
N LEU A 275 -19.97 -15.17 -18.56
CA LEU A 275 -19.98 -16.06 -19.74
C LEU A 275 -19.40 -15.37 -20.99
N HIS A 276 -19.47 -14.03 -21.09
CA HIS A 276 -18.90 -13.28 -22.21
C HIS A 276 -17.36 -13.22 -22.19
N GLU A 277 -16.73 -13.26 -21.00
CA GLU A 277 -15.27 -13.27 -20.89
C GLU A 277 -14.65 -14.60 -21.37
N ILE A 278 -15.31 -15.73 -21.14
CA ILE A 278 -14.83 -17.05 -21.60
C ILE A 278 -14.86 -17.15 -23.12
N GLY A 279 -15.88 -16.59 -23.77
CA GLY A 279 -16.00 -16.58 -25.22
C GLY A 279 -14.90 -15.77 -25.93
N ARG A 280 -14.24 -14.84 -25.24
CA ARG A 280 -13.11 -14.05 -25.76
C ARG A 280 -11.75 -14.70 -25.56
N ALA A 281 -11.61 -15.60 -24.60
CA ALA A 281 -10.34 -16.27 -24.29
C ALA A 281 -10.10 -17.55 -25.14
N HIS A 282 -11.09 -17.98 -25.91
CA HIS A 282 -11.03 -19.22 -26.71
C HIS A 282 -11.30 -19.00 -28.23
N VAL A 283 -11.15 -17.75 -28.72
CA VAL A 283 -11.18 -17.44 -30.17
C VAL A 283 -9.80 -16.99 -30.65
#